data_2bbba2f7746030061e4c73176d7a8ff4
#
_entry.id   2bbba2f7746030061e4c73176d7a8ff4
#
_cell.length_a   1.000
_cell.length_b   1.000
_cell.length_c   1.000
_cell.angle_alpha   90.00
_cell.angle_beta   90.00
_cell.angle_gamma   90.00
#
_symmetry.space_group_name_H-M   'P 1'
#
loop_
_entity.id
_entity.type
_entity.pdbx_description
1 polymer ?
#
loop_
_entity_poly.entity_id
_entity_poly.type
_entity_poly.pdbx_seq_one_letter_code
_entity_poly.pdbx_strand_id
1 'polypeptide(L)'
;MEKTQKEVTELSSKQRAYLRGRANEEPVVLHIGKEGIVPNLIKQGWDALEARELIKVQLMKGAPYESAREACGVLCEKLHALPVQCIGKRFVIYRRARKDAKIELP
;
A
#
# COMPACT_ATOMS: atom_id res chain seq x y z
N MET A 1 28.58 -1.84 -4.55
CA MET A 1 28.04 -1.73 -4.29
C MET A 1 27.29 -2.28 -3.63
N GLU A 2 27.04 -2.51 -3.05
CA GLU A 2 26.41 -2.86 -2.54
C GLU A 2 25.36 -2.58 -2.27
N LYS A 3 24.82 -2.80 -2.22
CA LYS A 3 23.81 -2.51 -1.92
C LYS A 3 23.20 -2.94 -0.81
N THR A 4 23.18 -2.49 0.03
CA THR A 4 22.74 -2.96 1.21
C THR A 4 21.32 -2.74 1.36
N GLN A 5 20.78 -1.77 0.71
CA GLN A 5 19.47 -1.58 0.76
C GLN A 5 18.89 -1.92 -0.47
N LYS A 6 18.25 -3.03 -0.63
CA LYS A 6 17.61 -3.42 -1.77
C LYS A 6 16.25 -2.98 -1.74
N GLU A 7 15.77 -2.27 -2.74
CA GLU A 7 14.39 -1.96 -2.88
C GLU A 7 13.66 -3.23 -3.18
N VAL A 8 12.49 -3.40 -2.59
CA VAL A 8 11.63 -4.52 -2.92
C VAL A 8 10.79 -4.07 -4.10
N THR A 9 11.05 -4.63 -5.28
CA THR A 9 10.37 -4.23 -6.49
C THR A 9 9.25 -5.17 -6.90
N GLU A 10 9.17 -6.33 -6.29
CA GLU A 10 8.05 -7.22 -6.53
C GLU A 10 7.98 -8.22 -5.40
N LEU A 11 6.82 -8.81 -5.22
CA LEU A 11 6.59 -9.75 -4.16
C LEU A 11 6.42 -11.15 -4.71
N SER A 12 7.07 -12.11 -4.07
CA SER A 12 6.85 -13.51 -4.41
C SER A 12 5.49 -13.92 -3.88
N SER A 13 4.99 -15.06 -4.32
CA SER A 13 3.71 -15.57 -3.82
C SER A 13 3.75 -15.77 -2.32
N LYS A 14 4.88 -16.25 -1.82
CA LYS A 14 5.04 -16.50 -0.41
C LYS A 14 5.03 -15.20 0.39
N GLN A 15 5.71 -14.18 -0.12
CA GLN A 15 5.76 -12.88 0.53
C GLN A 15 4.38 -12.24 0.53
N ARG A 16 3.67 -12.34 -0.60
CA ARG A 16 2.34 -11.75 -0.68
C ARG A 16 1.39 -12.44 0.30
N ALA A 17 1.47 -13.77 0.41
CA ALA A 17 0.62 -14.49 1.35
C ALA A 17 0.91 -14.07 2.78
N TYR A 18 2.18 -13.89 3.11
CA TYR A 18 2.58 -13.45 4.44
C TYR A 18 1.98 -12.07 4.74
N LEU A 19 2.09 -11.16 3.78
CA LEU A 19 1.58 -9.81 3.99
C LEU A 19 0.05 -9.77 4.08
N ARG A 20 -0.63 -10.64 3.32
CA ARG A 20 -2.09 -10.72 3.44
C ARG A 20 -2.50 -11.12 4.85
N GLY A 21 -1.76 -12.06 5.43
CA GLY A 21 -2.04 -12.49 6.79
C GLY A 21 -1.86 -11.36 7.78
N ARG A 22 -0.78 -10.61 7.64
CA ARG A 22 -0.54 -9.49 8.54
C ARG A 22 -1.60 -8.41 8.38
N ALA A 23 -2.06 -8.21 7.14
CA ALA A 23 -3.03 -7.16 6.87
C ALA A 23 -4.38 -7.38 7.56
N ASN A 24 -4.69 -8.63 7.88
CA ASN A 24 -5.95 -8.93 8.54
C ASN A 24 -6.09 -8.20 9.86
N GLU A 25 -4.98 -7.86 10.49
CA GLU A 25 -5.03 -7.19 11.77
C GLU A 25 -4.81 -5.69 11.67
N GLU A 26 -4.64 -5.17 10.47
CA GLU A 26 -4.40 -3.76 10.28
C GLU A 26 -5.69 -2.99 10.07
N PRO A 27 -5.81 -1.81 10.65
CA PRO A 27 -7.00 -0.99 10.40
C PRO A 27 -6.87 -0.28 9.06
N VAL A 28 -7.98 0.23 8.57
CA VAL A 28 -7.94 1.09 7.39
C VAL A 28 -7.34 2.41 7.84
N VAL A 29 -6.27 2.83 7.19
CA VAL A 29 -5.60 4.07 7.56
C VAL A 29 -5.72 5.17 6.52
N LEU A 30 -6.20 4.85 5.34
CA LEU A 30 -6.31 5.81 4.27
C LEU A 30 -7.64 5.64 3.57
N HIS A 31 -8.32 6.74 3.28
CA HIS A 31 -9.61 6.69 2.60
C HIS A 31 -9.56 7.56 1.36
N ILE A 32 -9.94 6.98 0.22
CA ILE A 32 -9.96 7.72 -1.04
C ILE A 32 -11.37 8.19 -1.30
N GLY A 33 -11.58 9.49 -1.22
CA GLY A 33 -12.90 10.08 -1.40
C GLY A 33 -13.15 10.55 -2.82
N LYS A 34 -14.19 11.35 -2.99
CA LYS A 34 -14.60 11.77 -4.33
C LYS A 34 -13.61 12.70 -5.01
N GLU A 35 -12.67 13.26 -4.28
CA GLU A 35 -11.65 14.07 -4.92
C GLU A 35 -10.54 13.23 -5.51
N GLY A 36 -10.54 11.94 -5.21
CA GLY A 36 -9.55 11.04 -5.79
C GLY A 36 -8.21 11.10 -5.08
N ILE A 37 -7.19 10.71 -5.80
CA ILE A 37 -5.85 10.63 -5.24
C ILE A 37 -5.15 11.96 -5.49
N VAL A 38 -5.38 12.89 -4.56
CA VAL A 38 -4.84 14.24 -4.65
C VAL A 38 -3.53 14.32 -3.88
N PRO A 39 -2.74 15.40 -4.06
CA PRO A 39 -1.41 15.48 -3.43
C PRO A 39 -1.41 15.28 -1.93
N ASN A 40 -2.43 15.77 -1.25
CA ASN A 40 -2.50 15.61 0.20
C ASN A 40 -2.66 14.15 0.58
N LEU A 41 -3.45 13.41 -0.18
CA LEU A 41 -3.63 11.99 0.08
C LEU A 41 -2.33 11.24 -0.19
N ILE A 42 -1.61 11.63 -1.22
CA ILE A 42 -0.33 11.00 -1.54
C ILE A 42 0.65 11.20 -0.40
N LYS A 43 0.67 12.40 0.18
CA LYS A 43 1.54 12.66 1.29
C LYS A 43 1.16 11.81 2.50
N GLN A 44 -0.14 11.69 2.77
CA GLN A 44 -0.60 10.85 3.86
C GLN A 44 -0.18 9.39 3.64
N GLY A 45 -0.30 8.92 2.41
CA GLY A 45 0.10 7.56 2.08
C GLY A 45 1.58 7.34 2.24
N TRP A 46 2.36 8.32 1.82
CA TRP A 46 3.81 8.24 1.95
C TRP A 46 4.19 8.11 3.43
N ASP A 47 3.62 8.99 4.26
CA ASP A 47 3.93 8.98 5.69
C ASP A 47 3.48 7.66 6.34
N ALA A 48 2.32 7.17 5.94
CA ALA A 48 1.81 5.91 6.50
C ALA A 48 2.70 4.75 6.13
N LEU A 49 3.19 4.71 4.88
CA LEU A 49 4.06 3.61 4.46
C LEU A 49 5.41 3.69 5.15
N GLU A 50 5.93 4.89 5.40
CA GLU A 50 7.18 4.99 6.13
C GLU A 50 7.03 4.51 7.57
N ALA A 51 5.87 4.74 8.16
CA ALA A 51 5.63 4.35 9.54
C ALA A 51 5.25 2.88 9.67
N ARG A 52 4.50 2.35 8.73
CA ARG A 52 3.91 1.02 8.87
C ARG A 52 4.33 0.00 7.84
N GLU A 53 4.78 0.43 6.69
CA GLU A 53 5.19 -0.39 5.56
C GLU A 53 4.04 -1.15 4.89
N LEU A 54 3.02 -1.54 5.63
CA LEU A 54 1.87 -2.26 5.12
C LEU A 54 0.64 -1.48 5.55
N ILE A 55 -0.15 -1.00 4.61
CA ILE A 55 -1.31 -0.21 4.94
C ILE A 55 -2.55 -0.68 4.18
N LYS A 56 -3.68 -0.46 4.79
CA LYS A 56 -4.96 -0.83 4.22
C LYS A 56 -5.68 0.47 3.83
N VAL A 57 -6.22 0.48 2.62
CA VAL A 57 -6.85 1.66 2.04
C VAL A 57 -8.28 1.31 1.66
N GLN A 58 -9.18 2.25 1.86
CA GLN A 58 -10.57 2.04 1.48
C GLN A 58 -11.00 3.05 0.43
N LEU A 59 -11.66 2.55 -0.63
CA LEU A 59 -12.24 3.38 -1.66
C LEU A 59 -13.63 3.75 -1.21
N MET A 60 -13.88 5.04 -1.04
CA MET A 60 -15.17 5.50 -0.56
C MET A 60 -16.14 5.63 -1.73
N LYS A 61 -17.43 5.59 -1.42
CA LYS A 61 -18.45 5.75 -2.41
C LYS A 61 -18.30 7.13 -3.05
N GLY A 62 -18.41 7.17 -4.36
CA GLY A 62 -18.28 8.44 -5.07
C GLY A 62 -16.87 8.77 -5.53
N ALA A 63 -15.89 7.96 -5.15
CA ALA A 63 -14.52 8.18 -5.62
C ALA A 63 -14.48 7.99 -7.15
N PRO A 64 -13.62 8.74 -7.86
CA PRO A 64 -13.62 8.73 -9.33
C PRO A 64 -12.84 7.57 -9.94
N TYR A 65 -13.04 6.37 -9.41
CA TYR A 65 -12.40 5.17 -9.93
C TYR A 65 -13.45 4.09 -10.07
N GLU A 66 -13.34 3.30 -11.12
CA GLU A 66 -14.32 2.27 -11.37
C GLU A 66 -14.23 1.12 -10.38
N SER A 67 -13.08 0.92 -9.82
CA SER A 67 -12.88 -0.19 -8.90
C SER A 67 -11.74 0.12 -7.94
N ALA A 68 -11.70 -0.64 -6.86
CA ALA A 68 -10.61 -0.52 -5.92
C ALA A 68 -9.30 -0.94 -6.58
N ARG A 69 -9.37 -1.88 -7.53
CA ARG A 69 -8.17 -2.32 -8.23
C ARG A 69 -7.57 -1.18 -9.05
N GLU A 70 -8.41 -0.38 -9.70
CA GLU A 70 -7.92 0.75 -10.45
C GLU A 70 -7.27 1.77 -9.53
N ALA A 71 -7.94 2.10 -8.43
CA ALA A 71 -7.41 3.06 -7.47
C ALA A 71 -6.10 2.56 -6.87
N CYS A 72 -6.02 1.26 -6.61
CA CYS A 72 -4.82 0.65 -6.07
C CYS A 72 -3.65 0.84 -7.02
N GLY A 73 -3.88 0.63 -8.32
CA GLY A 73 -2.82 0.79 -9.30
C GLY A 73 -2.29 2.22 -9.35
N VAL A 74 -3.21 3.18 -9.33
CA VAL A 74 -2.82 4.58 -9.37
C VAL A 74 -2.03 4.95 -8.12
N LEU A 75 -2.52 4.54 -6.97
CA LEU A 75 -1.86 4.90 -5.71
C LEU A 75 -0.50 4.24 -5.59
N CYS A 76 -0.39 2.97 -5.99
CA CYS A 76 0.88 2.26 -5.95
C CYS A 76 1.92 2.95 -6.82
N GLU A 77 1.50 3.42 -7.98
CA GLU A 77 2.41 4.10 -8.87
C GLU A 77 2.92 5.39 -8.24
N LYS A 78 2.03 6.16 -7.63
CA LYS A 78 2.41 7.43 -7.02
C LYS A 78 3.29 7.24 -5.79
N LEU A 79 3.08 6.16 -5.06
CA LEU A 79 3.81 5.92 -3.81
C LEU A 79 4.96 4.95 -3.96
N HIS A 80 5.16 4.42 -5.16
CA HIS A 80 6.18 3.39 -5.39
C HIS A 80 5.95 2.20 -4.48
N ALA A 81 4.69 1.83 -4.34
CA ALA A 81 4.29 0.72 -3.48
C ALA A 81 3.88 -0.47 -4.33
N LEU A 82 3.73 -1.61 -3.68
CA LEU A 82 3.36 -2.85 -4.35
C LEU A 82 1.99 -3.30 -3.86
N PRO A 83 1.12 -3.74 -4.77
CA PRO A 83 -0.20 -4.21 -4.35
C PRO A 83 -0.09 -5.58 -3.70
N VAL A 84 -0.80 -5.75 -2.60
CA VAL A 84 -0.81 -7.02 -1.87
C VAL A 84 -2.12 -7.75 -2.08
N GLN A 85 -3.22 -7.03 -1.96
CA GLN A 85 -4.52 -7.65 -2.00
C GLN A 85 -5.57 -6.61 -2.31
N CYS A 86 -6.62 -7.00 -3.01
CA CYS A 86 -7.71 -6.11 -3.30
C CYS A 86 -9.00 -6.90 -3.11
N ILE A 87 -9.81 -6.53 -2.14
CA ILE A 87 -11.06 -7.20 -1.86
C ILE A 87 -12.16 -6.16 -1.72
N GLY A 88 -13.17 -6.23 -2.60
CA GLY A 88 -14.26 -5.29 -2.54
C GLY A 88 -13.78 -3.87 -2.75
N LYS A 89 -14.06 -3.01 -1.80
CA LYS A 89 -13.67 -1.62 -1.86
C LYS A 89 -12.40 -1.30 -1.08
N ARG A 90 -11.71 -2.33 -0.62
CA ARG A 90 -10.50 -2.16 0.15
C ARG A 90 -9.32 -2.79 -0.56
N PHE A 91 -8.15 -2.24 -0.34
CA PHE A 91 -6.94 -2.87 -0.84
C PHE A 91 -5.80 -2.63 0.13
N VAL A 92 -4.78 -3.47 -0.01
CA VAL A 92 -3.62 -3.44 0.86
C VAL A 92 -2.39 -3.23 -0.01
N ILE A 93 -1.53 -2.33 0.39
CA ILE A 93 -0.29 -2.07 -0.34
C ILE A 93 0.88 -2.11 0.62
N TYR A 94 2.05 -2.37 0.08
CA TYR A 94 3.27 -2.53 0.85
C TYR A 94 4.42 -1.75 0.23
N ARG A 95 5.22 -1.12 1.06
CA ARG A 95 6.48 -0.55 0.63
C ARG A 95 7.44 -0.58 1.80
N ARG A 96 8.65 -1.09 1.57
CA ARG A 96 9.65 -1.14 2.62
C ARG A 96 10.01 0.28 3.05
N ALA A 97 10.07 0.52 4.35
CA ALA A 97 10.42 1.84 4.88
C ALA A 97 11.88 2.13 4.57
N ARG A 98 12.19 3.38 4.37
CA ARG A 98 13.55 3.78 4.07
C ARG A 98 14.43 3.72 5.30
N LYS A 99 13.83 3.96 6.46
CA LYS A 99 14.53 3.87 7.70
C LYS A 99 13.79 2.96 8.62
N ASP A 100 14.50 2.17 9.36
CA ASP A 100 13.90 1.32 10.39
C ASP A 100 12.83 0.39 9.85
N ALA A 101 13.16 -0.33 8.80
CA ALA A 101 12.21 -1.30 8.25
C ALA A 101 11.82 -2.29 9.34
N LYS A 102 10.53 -2.56 9.45
CA LYS A 102 9.98 -3.36 10.52
C LYS A 102 9.52 -4.75 10.12
N ILE A 103 9.05 -4.88 8.90
CA ILE A 103 8.53 -6.15 8.45
C ILE A 103 9.61 -6.94 7.75
N GLU A 104 9.86 -8.16 8.23
CA GLU A 104 10.81 -9.02 7.59
C GLU A 104 10.05 -9.96 6.69
N LEU A 105 10.31 -9.90 5.41
CA LEU A 105 9.64 -10.76 4.46
C LEU A 105 10.29 -12.13 4.40
N PRO A 106 9.49 -13.19 4.29
CA PRO A 106 10.04 -14.53 4.18
C PRO A 106 10.76 -14.78 2.87
#